data_dd51189c340fe7d448411b8cb594bfaf
#
_entry.id   dd51189c340fe7d448411b8cb594bfaf
#
_cell.length_a   1.000
_cell.length_b   1.000
_cell.length_c   1.000
_cell.angle_alpha   90.00
_cell.angle_beta   90.00
_cell.angle_gamma   90.00
#
_symmetry.space_group_name_H-M   'P 1'
#
loop_
_entity.id
_entity.type
_entity.pdbx_description
1 polymer ?
#
loop_
_entity_poly.entity_id
_entity_poly.type
_entity_poly.pdbx_seq_one_letter_code
_entity_poly.pdbx_strand_id
1 'polypeptide(L)'
;RKEDLQPTVDKIIKKGAGWRGRLLSSGKRLTLVQSCLSSIPCYLMGIIKFPKWAISMINSQLAHCFWDDYEGHHKYHLAAWGNIALKKQYGGLGIPDIADMNLSLLASWAKRYFNDDGKIWKQIIDAKYKTCKPNIFACPDIGASPLWKGILWAIKAAKIGFSWKVGNGKSVRFWEDRWTGNATLATSYWGLYNIANTTNVSISEVWDGVTLKI
;
A
#
# COMPACT_ATOMS: atom_id res chain seq x y z
N ARG A 1 16.87 -6.64 -0.70
CA ARG A 1 18.22 -6.07 -0.85
C ARG A 1 18.28 -5.22 -2.12
N LYS A 2 19.33 -4.38 -2.28
CA LYS A 2 19.48 -3.53 -3.49
C LYS A 2 19.61 -4.41 -4.75
N GLU A 3 20.32 -5.49 -4.62
CA GLU A 3 20.58 -6.50 -5.68
C GLU A 3 19.29 -7.11 -6.25
N ASP A 4 18.26 -7.31 -5.43
CA ASP A 4 16.99 -7.91 -5.86
C ASP A 4 16.13 -6.96 -6.71
N LEU A 5 16.29 -5.64 -6.53
CA LEU A 5 15.50 -4.61 -7.20
C LEU A 5 16.21 -4.00 -8.40
N GLN A 6 17.55 -4.04 -8.43
CA GLN A 6 18.36 -3.47 -9.50
C GLN A 6 17.95 -3.99 -10.88
N PRO A 7 17.74 -5.30 -11.09
CA PRO A 7 17.32 -5.82 -12.40
C PRO A 7 16.00 -5.23 -12.91
N THR A 8 15.07 -4.89 -12.02
CA THR A 8 13.81 -4.26 -12.41
C THR A 8 14.02 -2.82 -12.85
N VAL A 9 14.86 -2.08 -12.14
CA VAL A 9 15.23 -0.71 -12.52
C VAL A 9 15.96 -0.71 -13.85
N ASP A 10 16.93 -1.62 -14.04
CA ASP A 10 17.69 -1.76 -15.29
C ASP A 10 16.78 -2.12 -16.47
N LYS A 11 15.75 -2.94 -16.25
CA LYS A 11 14.75 -3.26 -17.26
C LYS A 11 13.93 -2.02 -17.68
N ILE A 12 13.59 -1.15 -16.75
CA ILE A 12 12.92 0.12 -17.06
C ILE A 12 13.84 1.01 -17.87
N ILE A 13 15.10 1.16 -17.45
CA ILE A 13 16.12 1.94 -18.14
C ILE A 13 16.30 1.44 -19.58
N LYS A 14 16.50 0.13 -19.74
CA LYS A 14 16.73 -0.50 -21.06
C LYS A 14 15.53 -0.30 -21.99
N LYS A 15 14.31 -0.51 -21.50
CA LYS A 15 13.10 -0.26 -22.30
C LYS A 15 12.90 1.21 -22.61
N GLY A 16 13.07 2.11 -21.63
CA GLY A 16 13.00 3.55 -21.83
C GLY A 16 14.00 4.04 -22.86
N ALA A 17 15.26 3.58 -22.80
CA ALA A 17 16.30 3.92 -23.77
C ALA A 17 15.95 3.45 -25.20
N GLY A 18 15.45 2.24 -25.36
CA GLY A 18 15.04 1.71 -26.65
C GLY A 18 13.90 2.49 -27.32
N TRP A 19 13.11 3.20 -26.55
CA TRP A 19 11.99 4.01 -27.06
C TRP A 19 12.33 5.49 -27.24
N ARG A 20 13.34 6.01 -26.54
CA ARG A 20 13.89 7.37 -26.77
C ARG A 20 14.39 7.56 -28.20
N GLY A 21 14.94 6.48 -28.81
CA GLY A 21 15.39 6.48 -30.21
C GLY A 21 14.28 6.63 -31.27
N ARG A 22 13.01 6.74 -30.87
CA ARG A 22 11.89 6.96 -31.78
C ARG A 22 11.35 8.38 -31.62
N LEU A 23 11.08 9.06 -32.74
CA LEU A 23 10.44 10.37 -32.79
C LEU A 23 8.98 10.28 -32.26
N LEU A 24 8.83 10.23 -30.94
CA LEU A 24 7.55 10.16 -30.28
C LEU A 24 7.07 11.54 -29.87
N SER A 25 5.83 11.90 -30.22
CA SER A 25 5.18 13.09 -29.68
C SER A 25 4.96 12.97 -28.15
N SER A 26 4.79 14.10 -27.46
CA SER A 26 4.57 14.14 -26.00
C SER A 26 3.40 13.26 -25.58
N GLY A 27 2.30 13.20 -26.35
CA GLY A 27 1.17 12.32 -26.07
C GLY A 27 1.52 10.83 -26.14
N LYS A 28 2.31 10.42 -27.15
CA LYS A 28 2.78 9.05 -27.27
C LYS A 28 3.74 8.67 -26.14
N ARG A 29 4.61 9.60 -25.71
CA ARG A 29 5.49 9.40 -24.54
C ARG A 29 4.68 9.24 -23.27
N LEU A 30 3.63 10.04 -23.07
CA LEU A 30 2.73 9.92 -21.94
C LEU A 30 2.07 8.55 -21.88
N THR A 31 1.48 8.09 -22.99
CA THR A 31 0.87 6.77 -23.08
C THR A 31 1.88 5.66 -22.76
N LEU A 32 3.11 5.79 -23.25
CA LEU A 32 4.18 4.84 -23.01
C LEU A 32 4.57 4.75 -21.52
N VAL A 33 4.72 5.90 -20.87
CA VAL A 33 5.01 5.98 -19.43
C VAL A 33 3.87 5.38 -18.63
N GLN A 34 2.62 5.73 -18.94
CA GLN A 34 1.45 5.26 -18.20
C GLN A 34 1.17 3.75 -18.36
N SER A 35 1.26 3.22 -19.58
CA SER A 35 0.82 1.86 -19.86
C SER A 35 1.94 0.82 -19.78
N CYS A 36 3.16 1.22 -20.17
CA CYS A 36 4.25 0.26 -20.32
C CYS A 36 5.30 0.37 -19.22
N LEU A 37 5.87 1.58 -19.00
CA LEU A 37 7.00 1.71 -18.08
C LEU A 37 6.56 1.58 -16.61
N SER A 38 5.46 2.20 -16.23
CA SER A 38 4.94 2.12 -14.86
C SER A 38 4.42 0.72 -14.49
N SER A 39 4.09 -0.14 -15.46
CA SER A 39 3.65 -1.50 -15.21
C SER A 39 4.80 -2.49 -14.95
N ILE A 40 6.03 -2.19 -15.38
CA ILE A 40 7.18 -3.10 -15.22
C ILE A 40 7.44 -3.49 -13.76
N PRO A 41 7.44 -2.58 -12.78
CA PRO A 41 7.71 -2.92 -11.40
C PRO A 41 6.52 -3.57 -10.67
N CYS A 42 5.31 -3.58 -11.25
CA CYS A 42 4.08 -4.02 -10.59
C CYS A 42 4.17 -5.43 -10.00
N TYR A 43 4.81 -6.37 -10.71
CA TYR A 43 4.97 -7.73 -10.21
C TYR A 43 5.72 -7.78 -8.88
N LEU A 44 6.88 -7.14 -8.80
CA LEU A 44 7.67 -7.08 -7.57
C LEU A 44 7.02 -6.20 -6.51
N MET A 45 6.37 -5.10 -6.90
CA MET A 45 5.60 -4.24 -5.98
C MET A 45 4.44 -4.97 -5.31
N GLY A 46 3.88 -6.00 -5.94
CA GLY A 46 2.86 -6.86 -5.34
C GLY A 46 3.42 -7.83 -4.28
N ILE A 47 4.73 -8.00 -4.20
CA ILE A 47 5.38 -8.98 -3.31
C ILE A 47 6.19 -8.29 -2.20
N ILE A 48 6.84 -7.18 -2.50
CA ILE A 48 7.75 -6.50 -1.56
C ILE A 48 7.47 -5.01 -1.48
N LYS A 49 7.70 -4.45 -0.30
CA LYS A 49 7.72 -3.00 -0.09
C LYS A 49 8.97 -2.39 -0.73
N PHE A 50 8.78 -1.48 -1.69
CA PHE A 50 9.89 -0.80 -2.32
C PHE A 50 10.51 0.25 -1.39
N PRO A 51 11.84 0.29 -1.27
CA PRO A 51 12.54 1.33 -0.54
C PRO A 51 12.48 2.67 -1.31
N LYS A 52 12.61 3.77 -0.58
CA LYS A 52 12.55 5.12 -1.16
C LYS A 52 13.51 5.34 -2.33
N TRP A 53 14.74 4.78 -2.26
CA TRP A 53 15.72 4.91 -3.34
C TRP A 53 15.24 4.28 -4.65
N ALA A 54 14.57 3.11 -4.59
CA ALA A 54 14.06 2.44 -5.79
C ALA A 54 12.89 3.22 -6.42
N ILE A 55 11.98 3.73 -5.58
CA ILE A 55 10.88 4.58 -6.02
C ILE A 55 11.41 5.85 -6.70
N SER A 56 12.38 6.53 -6.06
CA SER A 56 13.01 7.73 -6.62
C SER A 56 13.69 7.46 -7.96
N MET A 57 14.41 6.34 -8.05
CA MET A 57 15.12 5.94 -9.27
C MET A 57 14.14 5.61 -10.41
N ILE A 58 13.05 4.91 -10.12
CA ILE A 58 11.99 4.64 -11.10
C ILE A 58 11.35 5.95 -11.55
N ASN A 59 10.93 6.81 -10.63
CA ASN A 59 10.32 8.11 -10.96
C ASN A 59 11.25 8.97 -11.83
N SER A 60 12.55 8.99 -11.52
CA SER A 60 13.55 9.68 -12.34
C SER A 60 13.59 9.12 -13.77
N GLN A 61 13.57 7.81 -13.93
CA GLN A 61 13.58 7.19 -15.27
C GLN A 61 12.27 7.44 -16.04
N LEU A 62 11.14 7.45 -15.37
CA LEU A 62 9.86 7.82 -15.99
C LEU A 62 9.86 9.29 -16.44
N ALA A 63 10.38 10.20 -15.62
CA ALA A 63 10.54 11.62 -15.93
C ALA A 63 11.47 11.82 -17.13
N HIS A 64 12.62 11.18 -17.15
CA HIS A 64 13.55 11.21 -18.29
C HIS A 64 12.90 10.70 -19.57
N CYS A 65 12.12 9.64 -19.51
CA CYS A 65 11.40 9.12 -20.68
C CYS A 65 10.33 10.09 -21.19
N PHE A 66 9.71 10.85 -20.32
CA PHE A 66 8.67 11.81 -20.67
C PHE A 66 9.25 13.12 -21.23
N TRP A 67 10.30 13.68 -20.59
CA TRP A 67 10.81 15.01 -20.88
C TRP A 67 11.95 15.05 -21.91
N ASP A 68 12.86 14.06 -21.89
CA ASP A 68 14.06 14.10 -22.69
C ASP A 68 13.79 13.97 -24.19
N ASP A 69 14.67 14.60 -24.98
CA ASP A 69 14.62 14.55 -26.44
C ASP A 69 15.34 13.31 -26.98
N TYR A 70 15.19 13.10 -28.31
CA TYR A 70 15.80 12.02 -29.07
C TYR A 70 17.35 12.02 -28.98
N GLU A 71 17.97 13.17 -28.90
CA GLU A 71 19.43 13.35 -28.85
C GLU A 71 20.02 13.23 -27.42
N GLY A 72 19.18 12.89 -26.42
CA GLY A 72 19.63 12.79 -25.02
C GLY A 72 19.88 14.13 -24.36
N HIS A 73 19.51 15.23 -24.99
CA HIS A 73 19.54 16.55 -24.37
C HIS A 73 18.48 16.63 -23.26
N HIS A 74 18.94 16.92 -22.05
CA HIS A 74 18.05 17.20 -20.94
C HIS A 74 17.23 18.45 -21.25
N LYS A 75 15.95 18.26 -21.56
CA LYS A 75 15.02 19.38 -21.67
C LYS A 75 14.65 19.89 -20.30
N TYR A 76 14.43 21.20 -20.24
CA TYR A 76 13.94 21.84 -19.03
C TYR A 76 12.59 21.22 -18.61
N HIS A 77 12.50 20.78 -17.39
CA HIS A 77 11.27 20.21 -16.84
C HIS A 77 10.31 21.35 -16.51
N LEU A 78 9.24 21.49 -17.28
CA LEU A 78 8.26 22.57 -17.14
C LEU A 78 7.46 22.49 -15.84
N ALA A 79 7.36 21.31 -15.24
CA ALA A 79 6.67 21.07 -13.98
C ALA A 79 7.36 20.00 -13.15
N ALA A 80 7.23 20.07 -11.83
CA ALA A 80 7.71 19.04 -10.93
C ALA A 80 7.00 17.70 -11.19
N TRP A 81 7.76 16.61 -11.17
CA TRP A 81 7.23 15.26 -11.45
C TRP A 81 6.00 14.91 -10.60
N GLY A 82 6.02 15.27 -9.31
CA GLY A 82 4.90 15.04 -8.39
C GLY A 82 3.59 15.72 -8.84
N ASN A 83 3.67 16.90 -9.44
CA ASN A 83 2.49 17.60 -9.96
C ASN A 83 1.93 16.92 -11.21
N ILE A 84 2.82 16.39 -12.06
CA ILE A 84 2.44 15.64 -13.26
C ILE A 84 1.79 14.31 -12.92
N ALA A 85 2.26 13.64 -11.87
CA ALA A 85 1.72 12.36 -11.39
C ALA A 85 0.33 12.51 -10.74
N LEU A 86 -0.15 13.72 -10.47
CA LEU A 86 -1.50 13.90 -9.93
C LEU A 86 -2.57 13.34 -10.88
N LYS A 87 -3.71 12.95 -10.31
CA LYS A 87 -4.88 12.54 -11.08
C LYS A 87 -5.36 13.68 -11.97
N LYS A 88 -5.90 13.36 -13.15
CA LYS A 88 -6.40 14.36 -14.13
C LYS A 88 -7.38 15.36 -13.53
N GLN A 89 -8.24 14.92 -12.61
CA GLN A 89 -9.19 15.78 -11.90
C GLN A 89 -8.53 16.87 -11.03
N TYR A 90 -7.26 16.70 -10.69
CA TYR A 90 -6.46 17.66 -9.91
C TYR A 90 -5.41 18.37 -10.78
N GLY A 91 -5.58 18.36 -12.10
CA GLY A 91 -4.70 19.05 -13.03
C GLY A 91 -3.43 18.29 -13.43
N GLY A 92 -3.25 17.05 -12.98
CA GLY A 92 -2.13 16.20 -13.39
C GLY A 92 -2.40 15.43 -14.68
N LEU A 93 -1.40 14.73 -15.19
CA LEU A 93 -1.51 13.88 -16.37
C LEU A 93 -2.01 12.46 -16.05
N GLY A 94 -2.18 12.12 -14.77
CA GLY A 94 -2.65 10.81 -14.33
C GLY A 94 -1.61 9.71 -14.50
N ILE A 95 -0.33 10.03 -14.38
CA ILE A 95 0.74 9.04 -14.28
C ILE A 95 0.63 8.39 -12.90
N PRO A 96 0.63 7.05 -12.80
CA PRO A 96 0.53 6.38 -11.51
C PRO A 96 1.70 6.75 -10.60
N ASP A 97 1.42 7.14 -9.36
CA ASP A 97 2.44 7.26 -8.33
C ASP A 97 2.93 5.88 -7.93
N ILE A 98 4.24 5.66 -8.02
CA ILE A 98 4.87 4.34 -7.77
C ILE A 98 4.75 3.94 -6.29
N ALA A 99 4.77 4.90 -5.36
CA ALA A 99 4.62 4.62 -3.93
C ALA A 99 3.19 4.18 -3.60
N ASP A 100 2.20 4.92 -4.10
CA ASP A 100 0.78 4.59 -3.92
C ASP A 100 0.42 3.28 -4.60
N MET A 101 1.00 3.00 -5.77
CA MET A 101 0.80 1.74 -6.48
C MET A 101 1.36 0.56 -5.68
N ASN A 102 2.56 0.68 -5.12
CA ASN A 102 3.14 -0.36 -4.27
C ASN A 102 2.30 -0.61 -3.01
N LEU A 103 1.82 0.47 -2.37
CA LEU A 103 0.92 0.37 -1.22
C LEU A 103 -0.39 -0.35 -1.59
N SER A 104 -1.02 0.04 -2.70
CA SER A 104 -2.29 -0.53 -3.17
C SER A 104 -2.18 -2.02 -3.51
N LEU A 105 -1.09 -2.41 -4.18
CA LEU A 105 -0.83 -3.80 -4.54
C LEU A 105 -0.62 -4.67 -3.28
N LEU A 106 0.15 -4.19 -2.31
CA LEU A 106 0.34 -4.89 -1.05
C LEU A 106 -0.92 -4.88 -0.18
N ALA A 107 -1.72 -3.80 -0.20
CA ALA A 107 -3.00 -3.75 0.51
C ALA A 107 -4.03 -4.76 -0.03
N SER A 108 -3.93 -5.17 -1.29
CA SER A 108 -4.77 -6.24 -1.84
C SER A 108 -4.58 -7.57 -1.10
N TRP A 109 -3.39 -7.85 -0.57
CA TRP A 109 -3.13 -9.02 0.27
C TRP A 109 -3.82 -8.93 1.62
N ALA A 110 -3.96 -7.70 2.17
CA ALA A 110 -4.73 -7.49 3.40
C ALA A 110 -6.18 -7.94 3.21
N LYS A 111 -6.82 -7.51 2.13
CA LYS A 111 -8.18 -7.94 1.78
C LYS A 111 -8.28 -9.47 1.66
N ARG A 112 -7.32 -10.11 0.97
CA ARG A 112 -7.27 -11.57 0.85
C ARG A 112 -7.08 -12.24 2.21
N TYR A 113 -6.19 -11.71 3.05
CA TYR A 113 -5.93 -12.25 4.37
C TYR A 113 -7.18 -12.27 5.26
N PHE A 114 -8.01 -11.24 5.18
CA PHE A 114 -9.25 -11.16 5.97
C PHE A 114 -10.39 -12.01 5.40
N ASN A 115 -10.45 -12.19 4.07
CA ASN A 115 -11.58 -12.84 3.41
C ASN A 115 -11.34 -14.34 3.09
N ASP A 116 -10.08 -14.76 2.94
CA ASP A 116 -9.74 -16.11 2.49
C ASP A 116 -9.52 -17.06 3.68
N ASP A 117 -10.55 -17.34 4.45
CA ASP A 117 -10.47 -18.34 5.50
C ASP A 117 -10.29 -19.75 4.92
N GLY A 118 -9.33 -20.51 5.48
CA GLY A 118 -9.02 -21.87 5.05
C GLY A 118 -8.00 -22.00 3.90
N LYS A 119 -7.52 -20.93 3.29
CA LYS A 119 -6.47 -21.00 2.27
C LYS A 119 -5.13 -21.43 2.87
N ILE A 120 -4.42 -22.33 2.18
CA ILE A 120 -3.13 -22.90 2.61
C ILE A 120 -2.10 -21.80 2.92
N TRP A 121 -2.00 -20.77 2.06
CA TRP A 121 -1.05 -19.68 2.27
C TRP A 121 -1.31 -18.92 3.58
N LYS A 122 -2.58 -18.75 3.97
CA LYS A 122 -2.96 -18.09 5.23
C LYS A 122 -2.61 -18.99 6.43
N GLN A 123 -2.86 -20.29 6.33
CA GLN A 123 -2.48 -21.25 7.37
C GLN A 123 -0.95 -21.26 7.59
N ILE A 124 -0.16 -21.23 6.51
CA ILE A 124 1.31 -21.15 6.60
C ILE A 124 1.76 -19.85 7.28
N ILE A 125 1.15 -18.71 6.94
CA ILE A 125 1.46 -17.43 7.56
C ILE A 125 1.09 -17.45 9.04
N ASP A 126 -0.11 -17.92 9.39
CA ASP A 126 -0.58 -18.00 10.76
C ASP A 126 0.29 -18.96 11.60
N ALA A 127 0.67 -20.10 11.07
CA ALA A 127 1.57 -21.04 11.72
C ALA A 127 2.98 -20.46 11.93
N LYS A 128 3.52 -19.77 10.91
CA LYS A 128 4.89 -19.24 10.96
C LYS A 128 5.04 -18.02 11.86
N TYR A 129 4.06 -17.11 11.82
CA TYR A 129 4.19 -15.82 12.52
C TYR A 129 3.32 -15.72 13.77
N LYS A 130 2.58 -16.80 14.12
CA LYS A 130 1.67 -16.82 15.28
C LYS A 130 0.88 -15.50 15.36
N THR A 131 0.25 -15.15 14.23
CA THR A 131 -0.40 -13.87 14.09
C THR A 131 -1.30 -13.61 15.28
N CYS A 132 -1.01 -12.55 16.03
CA CYS A 132 -1.78 -12.16 17.20
C CYS A 132 -3.19 -11.82 16.77
N LYS A 133 -4.07 -12.81 16.72
CA LYS A 133 -5.51 -12.55 16.66
C LYS A 133 -5.94 -12.06 18.04
N PRO A 134 -6.68 -11.00 18.12
CA PRO A 134 -7.43 -10.29 17.06
C PRO A 134 -6.70 -9.11 16.42
N ASN A 135 -5.46 -8.77 16.82
CA ASN A 135 -4.84 -7.50 16.44
C ASN A 135 -3.68 -7.63 15.44
N ILE A 136 -3.99 -7.96 14.19
CA ILE A 136 -3.00 -7.97 13.10
C ILE A 136 -2.36 -6.57 12.87
N PHE A 137 -3.06 -5.48 13.19
CA PHE A 137 -2.54 -4.12 13.04
C PHE A 137 -1.40 -3.80 14.03
N ALA A 138 -1.34 -4.50 15.16
CA ALA A 138 -0.27 -4.36 16.16
C ALA A 138 0.82 -5.43 16.03
N CYS A 139 0.72 -6.32 15.04
CA CYS A 139 1.68 -7.41 14.86
C CYS A 139 3.09 -6.84 14.60
N PRO A 140 4.14 -7.30 15.33
CA PRO A 140 5.50 -6.87 15.10
C PRO A 140 6.03 -7.47 13.79
N ASP A 141 6.95 -6.79 13.13
CA ASP A 141 7.58 -7.22 11.89
C ASP A 141 8.98 -7.83 12.10
N ILE A 142 9.38 -8.04 13.35
CA ILE A 142 10.68 -8.60 13.74
C ILE A 142 10.77 -10.05 13.24
N GLY A 143 11.82 -10.37 12.49
CA GLY A 143 12.02 -11.70 11.91
C GLY A 143 11.09 -12.06 10.74
N ALA A 144 10.21 -11.16 10.33
CA ALA A 144 9.28 -11.41 9.22
C ALA A 144 9.99 -11.43 7.86
N SER A 145 9.47 -12.24 6.92
CA SER A 145 9.92 -12.23 5.53
C SER A 145 9.63 -10.88 4.85
N PRO A 146 10.34 -10.54 3.77
CA PRO A 146 10.10 -9.29 3.03
C PRO A 146 8.64 -9.14 2.57
N LEU A 147 8.00 -10.22 2.13
CA LEU A 147 6.59 -10.25 1.76
C LEU A 147 5.71 -9.90 2.96
N TRP A 148 5.89 -10.58 4.10
CA TRP A 148 5.06 -10.36 5.27
C TRP A 148 5.24 -8.95 5.87
N LYS A 149 6.47 -8.45 5.89
CA LYS A 149 6.76 -7.05 6.26
C LYS A 149 6.02 -6.05 5.36
N GLY A 150 6.00 -6.30 4.06
CA GLY A 150 5.26 -5.49 3.10
C GLY A 150 3.76 -5.52 3.34
N ILE A 151 3.20 -6.70 3.59
CA ILE A 151 1.77 -6.88 3.90
C ILE A 151 1.41 -6.18 5.21
N LEU A 152 2.18 -6.36 6.29
CA LEU A 152 1.94 -5.68 7.58
C LEU A 152 2.00 -4.16 7.45
N TRP A 153 2.97 -3.65 6.68
CA TRP A 153 3.06 -2.21 6.40
C TRP A 153 1.80 -1.72 5.68
N ALA A 154 1.32 -2.45 4.67
CA ALA A 154 0.13 -2.08 3.92
C ALA A 154 -1.14 -2.20 4.78
N ILE A 155 -1.25 -3.23 5.62
CA ILE A 155 -2.36 -3.38 6.58
C ILE A 155 -2.41 -2.19 7.54
N LYS A 156 -1.26 -1.81 8.12
CA LYS A 156 -1.18 -0.66 9.04
C LYS A 156 -1.58 0.65 8.35
N ALA A 157 -1.11 0.87 7.12
CA ALA A 157 -1.48 2.05 6.33
C ALA A 157 -2.97 2.06 5.95
N ALA A 158 -3.52 0.89 5.62
CA ALA A 158 -4.92 0.74 5.24
C ALA A 158 -5.89 0.79 6.43
N LYS A 159 -5.41 0.74 7.68
CA LYS A 159 -6.25 0.74 8.90
C LYS A 159 -7.31 1.84 8.89
N ILE A 160 -6.96 3.02 8.39
CA ILE A 160 -7.86 4.18 8.30
C ILE A 160 -9.05 3.90 7.35
N GLY A 161 -8.84 3.10 6.31
CA GLY A 161 -9.85 2.74 5.30
C GLY A 161 -10.69 1.50 5.65
N PHE A 162 -10.28 0.72 6.66
CA PHE A 162 -11.02 -0.47 7.08
C PHE A 162 -12.14 -0.13 8.04
N SER A 163 -13.32 -0.70 7.79
CA SER A 163 -14.40 -0.78 8.78
C SER A 163 -14.78 -2.25 8.97
N TRP A 164 -14.99 -2.66 10.19
CA TRP A 164 -15.36 -4.02 10.51
C TRP A 164 -16.88 -4.20 10.46
N LYS A 165 -17.34 -5.20 9.76
CA LYS A 165 -18.72 -5.68 9.90
C LYS A 165 -18.74 -6.70 11.04
N VAL A 166 -19.38 -6.35 12.14
CA VAL A 166 -19.43 -7.18 13.34
C VAL A 166 -20.29 -8.41 13.09
N GLY A 167 -19.71 -9.58 13.28
CA GLY A 167 -20.41 -10.87 13.33
C GLY A 167 -20.56 -11.30 14.80
N ASN A 168 -19.74 -12.30 15.22
CA ASN A 168 -19.74 -12.79 16.60
C ASN A 168 -18.99 -11.87 17.62
N GLY A 169 -18.41 -10.79 17.18
CA GLY A 169 -17.71 -9.80 18.01
C GLY A 169 -16.40 -10.25 18.66
N LYS A 170 -15.97 -11.51 18.51
CA LYS A 170 -14.78 -12.07 19.20
C LYS A 170 -13.44 -11.55 18.66
N SER A 171 -13.39 -11.10 17.41
CA SER A 171 -12.16 -10.68 16.74
C SER A 171 -12.06 -9.17 16.51
N VAL A 172 -13.04 -8.41 16.96
CA VAL A 172 -13.11 -6.96 16.80
C VAL A 172 -12.99 -6.29 18.17
N ARG A 173 -12.04 -5.36 18.29
CA ARG A 173 -11.82 -4.60 19.53
C ARG A 173 -12.86 -3.51 19.67
N PHE A 174 -13.44 -3.42 20.87
CA PHE A 174 -14.50 -2.45 21.15
C PHE A 174 -14.03 -1.01 20.95
N TRP A 175 -12.90 -0.64 21.51
CA TRP A 175 -12.42 0.76 21.53
C TRP A 175 -11.59 1.14 20.29
N GLU A 176 -10.71 0.25 19.81
CA GLU A 176 -9.66 0.59 18.86
C GLU A 176 -9.98 0.31 17.39
N ASP A 177 -10.96 -0.56 17.14
CA ASP A 177 -11.37 -0.91 15.79
C ASP A 177 -12.53 -0.06 15.32
N ARG A 178 -12.59 0.17 14.01
CA ARG A 178 -13.66 0.93 13.36
C ARG A 178 -14.79 -0.03 12.98
N TRP A 179 -15.75 -0.21 13.84
CA TRP A 179 -16.92 -1.06 13.64
C TRP A 179 -18.25 -0.29 13.69
N THR A 180 -18.22 0.95 14.15
CA THR A 180 -19.35 1.87 14.11
C THR A 180 -18.91 3.24 13.60
N GLY A 181 -19.68 3.85 12.73
CA GLY A 181 -19.40 5.20 12.20
C GLY A 181 -18.07 5.36 11.44
N ASN A 182 -17.60 6.59 11.37
CA ASN A 182 -16.40 6.96 10.61
C ASN A 182 -15.12 7.06 11.46
N ALA A 183 -15.21 6.92 12.78
CA ALA A 183 -14.09 6.97 13.72
C ALA A 183 -14.12 5.78 14.68
N THR A 184 -13.03 5.54 15.39
CA THR A 184 -12.98 4.55 16.47
C THR A 184 -13.69 5.11 17.70
N LEU A 185 -14.26 4.25 18.55
CA LEU A 185 -14.89 4.69 19.80
C LEU A 185 -13.88 5.37 20.73
N ALA A 186 -12.62 4.92 20.76
CA ALA A 186 -11.56 5.57 21.52
C ALA A 186 -11.34 7.03 21.09
N THR A 187 -11.50 7.35 19.81
CA THR A 187 -11.37 8.73 19.31
C THR A 187 -12.62 9.55 19.59
N SER A 188 -13.81 8.97 19.39
CA SER A 188 -15.08 9.67 19.57
C SER A 188 -15.42 9.92 21.04
N TYR A 189 -15.02 9.01 21.93
CA TYR A 189 -15.31 9.03 23.36
C TYR A 189 -14.04 8.92 24.19
N TRP A 190 -13.06 9.79 23.89
CA TRP A 190 -11.73 9.80 24.53
C TRP A 190 -11.79 9.84 26.07
N GLY A 191 -12.73 10.61 26.63
CA GLY A 191 -12.94 10.69 28.08
C GLY A 191 -13.30 9.34 28.69
N LEU A 192 -14.21 8.59 28.06
CA LEU A 192 -14.62 7.27 28.53
C LEU A 192 -13.51 6.23 28.33
N TYR A 193 -12.78 6.32 27.22
CA TYR A 193 -11.64 5.44 26.93
C TYR A 193 -10.56 5.53 28.02
N ASN A 194 -10.27 6.73 28.52
CA ASN A 194 -9.24 6.95 29.56
C ASN A 194 -9.65 6.45 30.96
N ILE A 195 -10.93 6.39 31.24
CA ILE A 195 -11.45 5.89 32.53
C ILE A 195 -11.80 4.40 32.47
N ALA A 196 -11.82 3.80 31.29
CA ALA A 196 -12.11 2.38 31.15
C ALA A 196 -11.03 1.53 31.82
N ASN A 197 -11.45 0.60 32.70
CA ASN A 197 -10.55 -0.32 33.40
C ASN A 197 -9.78 -1.25 32.45
N THR A 198 -10.38 -1.57 31.29
CA THR A 198 -9.79 -2.44 30.29
C THR A 198 -10.03 -1.85 28.91
N THR A 199 -8.95 -1.49 28.20
CA THR A 199 -9.02 -0.92 26.83
C THR A 199 -8.90 -2.00 25.75
N ASN A 200 -8.33 -3.17 26.09
CA ASN A 200 -8.06 -4.25 25.14
C ASN A 200 -9.14 -5.34 25.20
N VAL A 201 -10.40 -4.95 25.05
CA VAL A 201 -11.54 -5.87 25.11
C VAL A 201 -12.17 -6.05 23.73
N SER A 202 -12.68 -7.26 23.45
CA SER A 202 -13.46 -7.54 22.25
C SER A 202 -14.92 -7.08 22.42
N ILE A 203 -15.62 -6.90 21.30
CA ILE A 203 -17.05 -6.54 21.35
C ILE A 203 -17.87 -7.60 22.09
N SER A 204 -17.55 -8.88 21.91
CA SER A 204 -18.25 -9.98 22.58
C SER A 204 -18.04 -10.03 24.09
N GLU A 205 -17.00 -9.42 24.62
CA GLU A 205 -16.75 -9.31 26.07
C GLU A 205 -17.52 -8.16 26.70
N VAL A 206 -17.71 -7.09 25.94
CA VAL A 206 -18.41 -5.88 26.38
C VAL A 206 -19.91 -5.97 26.16
N TRP A 207 -20.34 -6.66 25.12
CA TRP A 207 -21.75 -6.78 24.74
C TRP A 207 -22.16 -8.24 24.57
N ASP A 208 -23.14 -8.68 25.34
CA ASP A 208 -23.72 -10.03 25.29
C ASP A 208 -24.95 -10.15 24.38
N GLY A 209 -25.25 -9.11 23.60
CA GLY A 209 -26.43 -9.01 22.72
C GLY A 209 -27.62 -8.30 23.36
N VAL A 210 -27.59 -8.05 24.68
CA VAL A 210 -28.69 -7.40 25.42
C VAL A 210 -28.15 -6.23 26.25
N THR A 211 -27.04 -6.42 26.97
CA THR A 211 -26.49 -5.42 27.88
C THR A 211 -25.04 -5.10 27.58
N LEU A 212 -24.64 -3.85 27.78
CA LEU A 212 -23.23 -3.40 27.73
C LEU A 212 -22.61 -3.62 29.13
N LYS A 213 -21.52 -4.37 29.16
CA LYS A 213 -20.67 -4.61 30.35
C LYS A 213 -19.45 -3.68 30.24
N ILE A 214 -19.60 -2.43 30.63
CA ILE A 214 -18.51 -1.44 30.64
C ILE A 214 -17.96 -1.32 32.05
#